data_f28db7a297d08fd1ddb0a07a9c7da4a9
#
_entry.id   f28db7a297d08fd1ddb0a07a9c7da4a9
#
_cell.length_a   1.000
_cell.length_b   1.000
_cell.length_c   1.000
_cell.angle_alpha   90.00
_cell.angle_beta   90.00
_cell.angle_gamma   90.00
#
_symmetry.space_group_name_H-M   'P 1'
#
loop_
_entity.id
_entity.type
_entity.pdbx_description
1 polymer ?
#
loop_
_entity_poly.entity_id
_entity_poly.type
_entity_poly.pdbx_seq_one_letter_code
_entity_poly.pdbx_strand_id
1 'polypeptide(L)'
;ATVSEFGPVLFSRILDATVAQSGIISILFKYSDDKKLPLLDLKDFKKILQYATKEGKAEIEEEYGRISPASSGSILRKIVELEQQGADIFFGEKSFDTDDLTRTTSDGRGVINVIRLTDIQDRPKLFSTFMLSLLAEIYSTFPEQGDSGQPELVIFIDEAHLIFKEASKALHSQIESIVKLIRSKGVGIYFVTQNPTDIPDGVLSQLGLKVQHALRAFTAKDRKAIKLTAENYPDSKYYDTKTVLTSLGIGEALVSALDEKGRPTPLAATMLRAPMSRMDVLTQKEIDGINDRSELVEKYSEISDRESAYELLKKKIDKANEAEAKEKAKKERAKASKTSSRSKSSRSTQSAGSKALIKVLTSATVIRGVFGILGKMLK
;
A
#
# COMPACT_ATOMS: atom_id res chain seq x y z
N ALA A 1 -0.20 -6.48 4.36
CA ALA A 1 -1.20 -6.74 3.32
C ALA A 1 -0.52 -7.15 2.02
N THR A 2 -1.11 -8.06 1.25
CA THR A 2 -0.58 -8.37 -0.08
C THR A 2 -1.04 -7.34 -1.11
N VAL A 3 -0.27 -7.18 -2.20
CA VAL A 3 -0.69 -6.32 -3.31
C VAL A 3 -2.00 -6.82 -3.92
N SER A 4 -2.21 -8.15 -3.99
CA SER A 4 -3.47 -8.76 -4.46
C SER A 4 -4.69 -8.34 -3.64
N GLU A 5 -4.58 -8.33 -2.30
CA GLU A 5 -5.66 -7.90 -1.39
C GLU A 5 -5.99 -6.41 -1.55
N PHE A 6 -4.98 -5.58 -1.78
CA PHE A 6 -5.20 -4.17 -2.07
C PHE A 6 -6.07 -3.96 -3.31
N GLY A 7 -5.90 -4.80 -4.27
CA GLY A 7 -6.58 -4.70 -5.55
C GLY A 7 -6.19 -3.48 -6.39
N PRO A 8 -6.58 -3.45 -7.67
CA PRO A 8 -6.11 -2.44 -8.61
C PRO A 8 -6.56 -1.02 -8.29
N VAL A 9 -7.75 -0.87 -7.69
CA VAL A 9 -8.33 0.45 -7.39
C VAL A 9 -7.56 1.14 -6.26
N LEU A 10 -7.38 0.47 -5.12
CA LEU A 10 -6.65 1.04 -3.98
C LEU A 10 -5.18 1.23 -4.33
N PHE A 11 -4.57 0.24 -5.00
CA PHE A 11 -3.18 0.33 -5.42
C PHE A 11 -2.93 1.52 -6.37
N SER A 12 -3.86 1.78 -7.31
CA SER A 12 -3.80 2.97 -8.17
C SER A 12 -3.87 4.28 -7.38
N ARG A 13 -4.69 4.32 -6.33
CA ARG A 13 -4.85 5.53 -5.49
C ARG A 13 -3.62 5.82 -4.66
N ILE A 14 -3.00 4.79 -4.08
CA ILE A 14 -1.75 4.92 -3.31
C ILE A 14 -0.63 5.46 -4.19
N LEU A 15 -0.55 4.97 -5.43
CA LEU A 15 0.44 5.43 -6.40
C LEU A 15 0.09 6.79 -7.02
N ASP A 16 -1.03 7.40 -6.64
CA ASP A 16 -1.54 8.62 -7.28
C ASP A 16 -1.52 8.50 -8.82
N ALA A 17 -2.05 7.37 -9.31
CA ALA A 17 -2.00 6.99 -10.71
C ALA A 17 -2.97 7.83 -11.55
N THR A 18 -2.54 8.28 -12.72
CA THR A 18 -3.44 8.88 -13.71
C THR A 18 -4.41 7.83 -14.25
N VAL A 19 -5.49 8.25 -14.93
CA VAL A 19 -6.48 7.34 -15.53
C VAL A 19 -5.80 6.30 -16.44
N ALA A 20 -4.83 6.72 -17.27
CA ALA A 20 -4.09 5.80 -18.15
C ALA A 20 -3.22 4.81 -17.36
N GLN A 21 -2.58 5.27 -16.27
CA GLN A 21 -1.78 4.41 -15.39
C GLN A 21 -2.66 3.43 -14.62
N SER A 22 -3.82 3.86 -14.13
CA SER A 22 -4.79 3.00 -13.45
C SER A 22 -5.31 1.90 -14.37
N GLY A 23 -5.54 2.20 -15.65
CA GLY A 23 -5.90 1.22 -16.66
C GLY A 23 -4.82 0.15 -16.83
N ILE A 24 -3.54 0.53 -16.87
CA ILE A 24 -2.42 -0.42 -16.94
C ILE A 24 -2.35 -1.27 -15.67
N ILE A 25 -2.48 -0.66 -14.49
CA ILE A 25 -2.50 -1.39 -13.22
C ILE A 25 -3.63 -2.43 -13.24
N SER A 26 -4.84 -2.06 -13.65
CA SER A 26 -5.97 -2.98 -13.74
C SER A 26 -5.72 -4.15 -14.71
N ILE A 27 -5.09 -3.90 -15.85
CA ILE A 27 -4.68 -4.95 -16.80
C ILE A 27 -3.70 -5.92 -16.13
N LEU A 28 -2.70 -5.42 -15.39
CA LEU A 28 -1.70 -6.27 -14.74
C LEU A 28 -2.30 -7.14 -13.64
N PHE A 29 -3.22 -6.60 -12.84
CA PHE A 29 -3.96 -7.40 -11.86
C PHE A 29 -4.80 -8.48 -12.54
N LYS A 30 -5.57 -8.11 -13.57
CA LYS A 30 -6.39 -9.06 -14.33
C LYS A 30 -5.55 -10.19 -14.94
N TYR A 31 -4.42 -9.84 -15.58
CA TYR A 31 -3.49 -10.83 -16.11
C TYR A 31 -2.93 -11.74 -15.01
N SER A 32 -2.60 -11.18 -13.84
CA SER A 32 -2.11 -11.95 -12.71
C SER A 32 -3.14 -12.97 -12.23
N ASP A 33 -4.40 -12.57 -12.11
CA ASP A 33 -5.50 -13.43 -11.70
C ASP A 33 -5.73 -14.55 -12.71
N ASP A 34 -5.81 -14.20 -14.01
CA ASP A 34 -6.05 -15.17 -15.08
C ASP A 34 -4.92 -16.20 -15.21
N LYS A 35 -3.68 -15.81 -14.97
CA LYS A 35 -2.50 -16.67 -15.03
C LYS A 35 -2.10 -17.26 -13.68
N LYS A 36 -2.89 -17.01 -12.61
CA LYS A 36 -2.65 -17.49 -11.23
C LYS A 36 -1.26 -17.09 -10.71
N LEU A 37 -0.90 -15.82 -10.89
CA LEU A 37 0.34 -15.23 -10.45
C LEU A 37 0.08 -14.39 -9.17
N PRO A 38 0.35 -14.89 -7.96
CA PRO A 38 0.07 -14.14 -6.73
C PRO A 38 0.94 -12.89 -6.65
N LEU A 39 0.31 -11.73 -6.49
CA LEU A 39 1.00 -10.47 -6.22
C LEU A 39 1.07 -10.29 -4.70
N LEU A 40 2.12 -10.79 -4.06
CA LEU A 40 2.29 -10.76 -2.62
C LEU A 40 2.91 -9.44 -2.17
N ASP A 41 3.93 -8.98 -2.88
CA ASP A 41 4.68 -7.78 -2.54
C ASP A 41 4.91 -6.85 -3.75
N LEU A 42 5.64 -5.76 -3.53
CA LEU A 42 5.95 -4.79 -4.57
C LEU A 42 6.91 -5.34 -5.64
N LYS A 43 7.73 -6.35 -5.29
CA LYS A 43 8.66 -6.98 -6.25
C LYS A 43 7.89 -7.77 -7.30
N ASP A 44 6.79 -8.43 -6.89
CA ASP A 44 5.89 -9.14 -7.78
C ASP A 44 5.28 -8.18 -8.80
N PHE A 45 4.74 -7.06 -8.32
CA PHE A 45 4.13 -6.08 -9.21
C PHE A 45 5.16 -5.44 -10.15
N LYS A 46 6.38 -5.15 -9.69
CA LYS A 46 7.47 -4.69 -10.55
C LYS A 46 7.83 -5.74 -11.60
N LYS A 47 7.89 -7.01 -11.20
CA LYS A 47 8.24 -8.09 -12.12
C LYS A 47 7.21 -8.27 -13.21
N ILE A 48 5.90 -8.24 -12.89
CA ILE A 48 4.86 -8.35 -13.89
C ILE A 48 4.80 -7.13 -14.83
N LEU A 49 5.03 -5.93 -14.31
CA LEU A 49 5.13 -4.71 -15.11
C LEU A 49 6.30 -4.78 -16.11
N GLN A 50 7.44 -5.32 -15.68
CA GLN A 50 8.60 -5.54 -16.55
C GLN A 50 8.32 -6.62 -17.60
N TYR A 51 7.73 -7.74 -17.18
CA TYR A 51 7.34 -8.82 -18.08
C TYR A 51 6.37 -8.33 -19.17
N ALA A 52 5.36 -7.57 -18.79
CA ALA A 52 4.36 -7.03 -19.68
C ALA A 52 4.92 -6.07 -20.75
N THR A 53 6.07 -5.47 -20.48
CA THR A 53 6.71 -4.52 -21.42
C THR A 53 7.86 -5.13 -22.21
N LYS A 54 8.28 -6.35 -21.87
CA LYS A 54 9.41 -7.07 -22.48
C LYS A 54 8.98 -8.42 -23.02
N GLU A 55 9.22 -9.48 -22.23
CA GLU A 55 9.08 -10.88 -22.67
C GLU A 55 7.62 -11.27 -22.93
N GLY A 56 6.68 -10.78 -22.12
CA GLY A 56 5.24 -11.03 -22.23
C GLY A 56 4.47 -10.04 -23.08
N LYS A 57 5.16 -9.09 -23.70
CA LYS A 57 4.52 -7.97 -24.41
C LYS A 57 3.50 -8.43 -25.45
N ALA A 58 3.87 -9.38 -26.31
CA ALA A 58 2.98 -9.88 -27.38
C ALA A 58 1.74 -10.57 -26.81
N GLU A 59 1.91 -11.41 -25.78
CA GLU A 59 0.82 -12.13 -25.10
C GLU A 59 -0.18 -11.13 -24.47
N ILE A 60 0.33 -10.10 -23.80
CA ILE A 60 -0.51 -9.13 -23.11
C ILE A 60 -1.17 -8.14 -24.07
N GLU A 61 -0.47 -7.71 -25.11
CA GLU A 61 -1.05 -6.82 -26.14
C GLU A 61 -2.19 -7.49 -26.91
N GLU A 62 -2.10 -8.80 -27.16
CA GLU A 62 -3.13 -9.56 -27.84
C GLU A 62 -4.42 -9.72 -27.02
N GLU A 63 -4.31 -10.03 -25.71
CA GLU A 63 -5.47 -10.33 -24.85
C GLU A 63 -6.03 -9.07 -24.15
N TYR A 64 -5.17 -8.12 -23.76
CA TYR A 64 -5.55 -6.98 -22.87
C TYR A 64 -5.26 -5.61 -23.46
N GLY A 65 -4.62 -5.55 -24.62
CA GLY A 65 -4.30 -4.29 -25.30
C GLY A 65 -2.91 -3.74 -24.96
N ARG A 66 -2.55 -2.68 -25.67
CA ARG A 66 -1.19 -2.12 -25.66
C ARG A 66 -0.87 -1.37 -24.37
N ILE A 67 0.26 -1.70 -23.76
CA ILE A 67 0.82 -0.99 -22.60
C ILE A 67 1.86 0.05 -23.05
N SER A 68 1.66 1.32 -22.70
CA SER A 68 2.59 2.41 -23.01
C SER A 68 3.89 2.30 -22.19
N PRO A 69 5.08 2.28 -22.83
CA PRO A 69 6.35 2.29 -22.10
C PRO A 69 6.54 3.51 -21.20
N ALA A 70 6.05 4.68 -21.62
CA ALA A 70 6.14 5.91 -20.83
C ALA A 70 5.33 5.81 -19.53
N SER A 71 4.09 5.29 -19.62
CA SER A 71 3.23 5.07 -18.44
C SER A 71 3.81 4.00 -17.54
N SER A 72 4.33 2.90 -18.09
CA SER A 72 4.99 1.84 -17.30
C SER A 72 6.21 2.35 -16.54
N GLY A 73 7.05 3.16 -17.20
CA GLY A 73 8.19 3.81 -16.55
C GLY A 73 7.78 4.77 -15.44
N SER A 74 6.64 5.47 -15.60
CA SER A 74 6.10 6.33 -14.56
C SER A 74 5.56 5.54 -13.37
N ILE A 75 4.83 4.45 -13.60
CA ILE A 75 4.34 3.54 -12.54
C ILE A 75 5.53 2.98 -11.76
N LEU A 76 6.57 2.51 -12.45
CA LEU A 76 7.76 1.96 -11.80
C LEU A 76 8.44 2.99 -10.88
N ARG A 77 8.59 4.26 -11.31
CA ARG A 77 9.15 5.32 -10.45
C ARG A 77 8.33 5.56 -9.20
N LYS A 78 7.00 5.57 -9.31
CA LYS A 78 6.09 5.73 -8.17
C LYS A 78 6.18 4.57 -7.17
N ILE A 79 6.38 3.35 -7.66
CA ILE A 79 6.61 2.18 -6.80
C ILE A 79 7.96 2.31 -6.07
N VAL A 80 9.03 2.70 -6.77
CA VAL A 80 10.35 2.91 -6.15
C VAL A 80 10.29 4.02 -5.10
N GLU A 81 9.56 5.10 -5.36
CA GLU A 81 9.32 6.17 -4.37
C GLU A 81 8.62 5.62 -3.12
N LEU A 82 7.60 4.77 -3.30
CA LEU A 82 6.87 4.15 -2.20
C LEU A 82 7.76 3.18 -1.41
N GLU A 83 8.61 2.40 -2.08
CA GLU A 83 9.62 1.53 -1.44
C GLU A 83 10.63 2.33 -0.59
N GLN A 84 11.09 3.47 -1.09
CA GLN A 84 12.00 4.34 -0.34
C GLN A 84 11.36 4.89 0.96
N GLN A 85 10.04 4.91 1.03
CA GLN A 85 9.31 5.23 2.26
C GLN A 85 9.10 4.00 3.17
N GLY A 86 9.63 2.83 2.82
CA GLY A 86 9.54 1.60 3.61
C GLY A 86 8.29 0.77 3.34
N ALA A 87 7.64 0.97 2.19
CA ALA A 87 6.45 0.20 1.85
C ALA A 87 6.72 -1.29 1.59
N ASP A 88 7.96 -1.67 1.36
CA ASP A 88 8.42 -3.06 1.29
C ASP A 88 8.20 -3.83 2.61
N ILE A 89 8.16 -3.14 3.75
CA ILE A 89 7.79 -3.71 5.06
C ILE A 89 6.28 -3.91 5.17
N PHE A 90 5.51 -3.05 4.52
CA PHE A 90 4.05 -3.06 4.60
C PHE A 90 3.41 -4.09 3.67
N PHE A 91 3.96 -4.26 2.44
CA PHE A 91 3.45 -5.23 1.49
C PHE A 91 4.11 -6.58 1.65
N GLY A 92 3.33 -7.62 1.90
CA GLY A 92 3.77 -9.00 2.07
C GLY A 92 2.77 -9.86 2.84
N GLU A 93 3.13 -11.10 3.14
CA GLU A 93 2.39 -12.01 3.99
C GLU A 93 3.03 -12.06 5.41
N LYS A 94 2.26 -12.23 6.49
CA LYS A 94 0.81 -12.42 6.56
C LYS A 94 0.10 -11.05 6.64
N SER A 95 -1.02 -10.94 5.92
CA SER A 95 -1.98 -9.86 6.20
C SER A 95 -2.66 -10.08 7.53
N PHE A 96 -3.11 -8.99 8.16
CA PHE A 96 -3.93 -9.11 9.36
C PHE A 96 -5.33 -9.65 9.02
N ASP A 97 -5.88 -10.37 9.97
CA ASP A 97 -7.23 -10.90 9.93
C ASP A 97 -8.15 -9.95 10.69
N THR A 98 -9.23 -9.49 10.06
CA THR A 98 -10.18 -8.58 10.70
C THR A 98 -10.91 -9.20 11.88
N ASP A 99 -11.09 -10.52 11.92
CA ASP A 99 -11.69 -11.24 13.04
C ASP A 99 -10.87 -11.10 14.31
N ASP A 100 -9.56 -10.91 14.21
CA ASP A 100 -8.70 -10.66 15.38
C ASP A 100 -9.03 -9.33 16.09
N LEU A 101 -9.62 -8.37 15.37
CA LEU A 101 -9.99 -7.08 15.94
C LEU A 101 -11.29 -7.12 16.76
N THR A 102 -12.16 -8.11 16.53
CA THR A 102 -13.46 -8.25 17.19
C THR A 102 -13.49 -9.30 18.30
N ARG A 103 -12.32 -9.83 18.66
CA ARG A 103 -12.19 -10.84 19.73
C ARG A 103 -12.74 -10.34 21.05
N THR A 104 -13.36 -11.24 21.79
CA THR A 104 -13.83 -11.01 23.15
C THR A 104 -13.10 -11.91 24.15
N THR A 105 -12.98 -11.43 25.37
CA THR A 105 -12.46 -12.21 26.49
C THR A 105 -13.52 -13.22 26.96
N SER A 106 -13.12 -14.18 27.78
CA SER A 106 -14.04 -15.23 28.34
C SER A 106 -15.20 -14.68 29.16
N ASP A 107 -15.05 -13.44 29.65
CA ASP A 107 -16.11 -12.72 30.39
C ASP A 107 -16.95 -11.77 29.49
N GLY A 108 -16.80 -11.90 28.16
CA GLY A 108 -17.61 -11.20 27.18
C GLY A 108 -17.20 -9.74 26.91
N ARG A 109 -16.06 -9.26 27.44
CA ARG A 109 -15.54 -7.93 27.15
C ARG A 109 -14.73 -7.94 25.84
N GLY A 110 -14.78 -6.85 25.08
CA GLY A 110 -13.97 -6.68 23.90
C GLY A 110 -12.47 -6.62 24.22
N VAL A 111 -11.65 -7.26 23.40
CA VAL A 111 -10.18 -7.17 23.49
C VAL A 111 -9.71 -5.80 22.98
N ILE A 112 -8.84 -5.16 23.74
CA ILE A 112 -8.21 -3.92 23.33
C ILE A 112 -6.94 -4.24 22.55
N ASN A 113 -6.97 -3.94 21.23
CA ASN A 113 -5.85 -4.10 20.33
C ASN A 113 -5.12 -2.75 20.19
N VAL A 114 -3.80 -2.71 20.38
CA VAL A 114 -2.98 -1.52 20.18
C VAL A 114 -2.04 -1.74 19.00
N ILE A 115 -2.31 -1.08 17.88
CA ILE A 115 -1.46 -1.11 16.70
C ILE A 115 -0.49 0.07 16.80
N ARG A 116 0.79 -0.22 16.99
CA ARG A 116 1.83 0.81 17.10
C ARG A 116 2.38 1.16 15.74
N LEU A 117 2.24 2.43 15.35
CA LEU A 117 2.66 2.96 14.04
C LEU A 117 3.80 3.99 14.17
N THR A 118 4.57 3.92 15.28
CA THR A 118 5.66 4.88 15.56
C THR A 118 6.69 4.94 14.44
N ASP A 119 6.96 3.81 13.77
CA ASP A 119 8.00 3.69 12.76
C ASP A 119 7.61 4.28 11.39
N ILE A 120 6.34 4.66 11.24
CA ILE A 120 5.81 5.24 10.00
C ILE A 120 5.15 6.61 10.19
N GLN A 121 5.21 7.20 11.38
CA GLN A 121 4.63 8.53 11.67
C GLN A 121 5.29 9.65 10.86
N ASP A 122 6.58 9.53 10.59
CA ASP A 122 7.35 10.46 9.75
C ASP A 122 7.18 10.22 8.24
N ARG A 123 6.35 9.23 7.86
CA ARG A 123 6.08 8.81 6.48
C ARG A 123 4.59 8.92 6.16
N PRO A 124 4.06 10.13 5.95
CA PRO A 124 2.60 10.35 5.88
C PRO A 124 1.90 9.54 4.79
N LYS A 125 2.57 9.33 3.66
CA LYS A 125 2.02 8.55 2.56
C LYS A 125 1.86 7.07 2.93
N LEU A 126 2.84 6.50 3.64
CA LEU A 126 2.77 5.12 4.11
C LEU A 126 1.72 4.97 5.21
N PHE A 127 1.66 5.93 6.14
CA PHE A 127 0.64 5.98 7.20
C PHE A 127 -0.78 6.02 6.60
N SER A 128 -1.01 6.93 5.64
CA SER A 128 -2.30 7.03 4.94
C SER A 128 -2.64 5.75 4.18
N THR A 129 -1.63 5.10 3.58
CA THR A 129 -1.78 3.83 2.88
C THR A 129 -2.22 2.72 3.82
N PHE A 130 -1.55 2.59 4.97
CA PHE A 130 -1.90 1.62 6.00
C PHE A 130 -3.33 1.83 6.49
N MET A 131 -3.69 3.06 6.84
CA MET A 131 -5.03 3.38 7.34
C MET A 131 -6.11 3.10 6.30
N LEU A 132 -5.85 3.42 5.03
CA LEU A 132 -6.78 3.10 3.96
C LEU A 132 -6.97 1.59 3.82
N SER A 133 -5.88 0.80 3.87
CA SER A 133 -5.94 -0.66 3.80
C SER A 133 -6.78 -1.23 4.94
N LEU A 134 -6.47 -0.81 6.17
CA LEU A 134 -7.18 -1.26 7.37
C LEU A 134 -8.69 -0.96 7.27
N LEU A 135 -9.04 0.29 6.97
CA LEU A 135 -10.44 0.69 6.88
C LEU A 135 -11.17 0.02 5.71
N ALA A 136 -10.50 -0.16 4.56
CA ALA A 136 -11.09 -0.81 3.40
C ALA A 136 -11.31 -2.31 3.64
N GLU A 137 -10.38 -2.98 4.31
CA GLU A 137 -10.50 -4.40 4.68
C GLU A 137 -11.65 -4.61 5.65
N ILE A 138 -11.73 -3.83 6.71
CA ILE A 138 -12.85 -3.86 7.66
C ILE A 138 -14.18 -3.60 6.93
N TYR A 139 -14.24 -2.60 6.06
CA TYR A 139 -15.46 -2.29 5.31
C TYR A 139 -15.89 -3.42 4.38
N SER A 140 -14.94 -4.14 3.77
CA SER A 140 -15.24 -5.22 2.83
C SER A 140 -15.62 -6.54 3.50
N THR A 141 -15.04 -6.83 4.67
CA THR A 141 -15.20 -8.12 5.36
C THR A 141 -16.36 -8.13 6.35
N PHE A 142 -16.61 -7.00 7.04
CA PHE A 142 -17.69 -6.93 8.03
C PHE A 142 -19.08 -7.01 7.37
N PRO A 143 -19.99 -7.81 7.92
CA PRO A 143 -21.36 -7.86 7.44
C PRO A 143 -22.11 -6.57 7.71
N GLU A 144 -23.21 -6.32 6.99
CA GLU A 144 -24.14 -5.25 7.33
C GLU A 144 -24.87 -5.62 8.64
N GLN A 145 -24.73 -4.76 9.66
CA GLN A 145 -25.26 -5.01 11.00
C GLN A 145 -26.65 -4.39 11.23
N GLY A 146 -27.04 -3.45 10.40
CA GLY A 146 -28.24 -2.65 10.64
C GLY A 146 -28.09 -1.75 11.87
N ASP A 147 -29.18 -1.54 12.59
CA ASP A 147 -29.23 -0.67 13.78
C ASP A 147 -28.96 -1.50 15.05
N SER A 148 -27.72 -1.94 15.25
CA SER A 148 -27.28 -2.57 16.49
C SER A 148 -27.13 -1.51 17.59
N GLY A 149 -27.58 -1.82 18.81
CA GLY A 149 -27.49 -0.87 19.93
C GLY A 149 -26.07 -0.53 20.39
N GLN A 150 -25.07 -1.30 19.93
CA GLN A 150 -23.64 -1.11 20.25
C GLN A 150 -22.78 -1.42 19.04
N PRO A 151 -21.65 -0.71 18.85
CA PRO A 151 -20.70 -1.05 17.81
C PRO A 151 -19.98 -2.37 18.12
N GLU A 152 -19.69 -3.15 17.10
CA GLU A 152 -18.90 -4.38 17.20
C GLU A 152 -17.41 -4.08 17.32
N LEU A 153 -16.96 -3.02 16.63
CA LEU A 153 -15.59 -2.55 16.68
C LEU A 153 -15.54 -1.03 16.86
N VAL A 154 -14.65 -0.56 17.75
CA VAL A 154 -14.37 0.86 17.92
C VAL A 154 -12.91 1.11 17.66
N ILE A 155 -12.63 2.02 16.73
CA ILE A 155 -11.27 2.39 16.28
C ILE A 155 -10.95 3.80 16.77
N PHE A 156 -9.92 3.94 17.59
CA PHE A 156 -9.34 5.23 17.95
C PHE A 156 -8.10 5.46 17.11
N ILE A 157 -8.07 6.57 16.38
CA ILE A 157 -6.96 6.94 15.51
C ILE A 157 -6.30 8.18 16.11
N ASP A 158 -5.17 7.96 16.76
CA ASP A 158 -4.37 9.05 17.30
C ASP A 158 -3.56 9.73 16.20
N GLU A 159 -3.25 11.03 16.39
CA GLU A 159 -2.61 11.87 15.38
C GLU A 159 -3.29 11.77 14.00
N ALA A 160 -4.63 11.79 14.01
CA ALA A 160 -5.44 11.56 12.82
C ALA A 160 -5.13 12.49 11.64
N HIS A 161 -4.51 13.65 11.91
CA HIS A 161 -4.04 14.57 10.87
C HIS A 161 -3.05 13.92 9.89
N LEU A 162 -2.31 12.86 10.33
CA LEU A 162 -1.35 12.16 9.47
C LEU A 162 -2.03 11.39 8.34
N ILE A 163 -3.30 10.99 8.51
CA ILE A 163 -4.05 10.31 7.45
C ILE A 163 -4.26 11.24 6.25
N PHE A 164 -4.48 12.51 6.54
CA PHE A 164 -4.87 13.50 5.54
C PHE A 164 -3.69 14.35 5.06
N LYS A 165 -2.59 14.39 5.81
CA LYS A 165 -1.38 15.09 5.43
C LYS A 165 -0.74 14.41 4.23
N GLU A 166 -0.47 15.15 3.17
CA GLU A 166 0.14 14.66 1.93
C GLU A 166 -0.65 13.58 1.18
N ALA A 167 -1.88 13.27 1.62
CA ALA A 167 -2.75 12.36 0.90
C ALA A 167 -3.28 12.97 -0.40
N SER A 168 -3.32 12.18 -1.48
CA SER A 168 -3.92 12.63 -2.72
C SER A 168 -5.43 12.88 -2.58
N LYS A 169 -6.01 13.71 -3.44
CA LYS A 169 -7.46 13.95 -3.46
C LYS A 169 -8.26 12.64 -3.61
N ALA A 170 -7.72 11.70 -4.38
CA ALA A 170 -8.34 10.39 -4.58
C ALA A 170 -8.35 9.57 -3.28
N LEU A 171 -7.27 9.64 -2.49
CA LEU A 171 -7.15 8.97 -1.20
C LEU A 171 -8.10 9.60 -0.17
N HIS A 172 -8.15 10.93 -0.09
CA HIS A 172 -9.13 11.65 0.76
C HIS A 172 -10.58 11.22 0.46
N SER A 173 -10.98 11.22 -0.83
CA SER A 173 -12.32 10.82 -1.23
C SER A 173 -12.65 9.37 -0.88
N GLN A 174 -11.67 8.47 -0.89
CA GLN A 174 -11.87 7.07 -0.53
C GLN A 174 -12.09 6.92 0.98
N ILE A 175 -11.25 7.56 1.79
CA ILE A 175 -11.40 7.56 3.26
C ILE A 175 -12.75 8.17 3.65
N GLU A 176 -13.11 9.31 3.07
CA GLU A 176 -14.40 9.95 3.30
C GLU A 176 -15.57 9.01 2.96
N SER A 177 -15.50 8.31 1.83
CA SER A 177 -16.53 7.36 1.42
C SER A 177 -16.67 6.19 2.40
N ILE A 178 -15.55 5.64 2.89
CA ILE A 178 -15.56 4.57 3.88
C ILE A 178 -16.16 5.09 5.21
N VAL A 179 -15.70 6.24 5.70
CA VAL A 179 -16.19 6.83 6.96
C VAL A 179 -17.71 7.06 6.94
N LYS A 180 -18.26 7.47 5.79
CA LYS A 180 -19.71 7.63 5.60
C LYS A 180 -20.50 6.33 5.74
N LEU A 181 -19.93 5.23 5.32
CA LEU A 181 -20.64 3.96 5.18
C LEU A 181 -20.32 2.94 6.28
N ILE A 182 -19.17 3.07 6.94
CA ILE A 182 -18.66 2.05 7.87
C ILE A 182 -19.54 1.84 9.11
N ARG A 183 -20.39 2.83 9.44
CA ARG A 183 -21.35 2.71 10.53
C ARG A 183 -22.32 1.54 10.30
N SER A 184 -22.75 1.29 9.05
CA SER A 184 -23.66 0.18 8.73
C SER A 184 -23.02 -1.19 8.98
N LYS A 185 -21.68 -1.22 9.10
CA LYS A 185 -20.90 -2.41 9.47
C LYS A 185 -20.70 -2.56 10.98
N GLY A 186 -21.37 -1.76 11.80
CA GLY A 186 -21.20 -1.79 13.25
C GLY A 186 -19.86 -1.22 13.74
N VAL A 187 -19.20 -0.34 12.96
CA VAL A 187 -17.89 0.20 13.31
C VAL A 187 -17.99 1.67 13.69
N GLY A 188 -17.48 2.00 14.87
CA GLY A 188 -17.31 3.38 15.35
C GLY A 188 -15.87 3.86 15.14
N ILE A 189 -15.70 5.08 14.63
CA ILE A 189 -14.35 5.67 14.44
C ILE A 189 -14.25 6.95 15.26
N TYR A 190 -13.17 7.08 16.03
CA TYR A 190 -12.76 8.27 16.75
C TYR A 190 -11.46 8.80 16.18
N PHE A 191 -11.50 10.03 15.66
CA PHE A 191 -10.31 10.76 15.25
C PHE A 191 -9.82 11.63 16.40
N VAL A 192 -8.58 11.43 16.82
CA VAL A 192 -7.91 12.23 17.84
C VAL A 192 -6.86 13.09 17.15
N THR A 193 -6.95 14.41 17.32
CA THR A 193 -6.04 15.35 16.68
C THR A 193 -5.86 16.61 17.54
N GLN A 194 -4.76 17.29 17.38
CA GLN A 194 -4.45 18.55 18.09
C GLN A 194 -5.22 19.73 17.52
N ASN A 195 -5.58 19.70 16.25
CA ASN A 195 -6.27 20.79 15.59
C ASN A 195 -7.49 20.25 14.79
N PRO A 196 -8.71 20.65 15.15
CA PRO A 196 -9.91 20.20 14.47
C PRO A 196 -9.96 20.50 12.96
N THR A 197 -9.27 21.55 12.52
CA THR A 197 -9.22 21.93 11.10
C THR A 197 -8.32 21.03 10.25
N ASP A 198 -7.62 20.07 10.86
CA ASP A 198 -6.81 19.08 10.15
C ASP A 198 -7.65 17.94 9.58
N ILE A 199 -8.89 17.78 10.06
CA ILE A 199 -9.85 16.81 9.53
C ILE A 199 -10.63 17.49 8.38
N PRO A 200 -10.66 16.89 7.18
CA PRO A 200 -11.42 17.43 6.06
C PRO A 200 -12.91 17.57 6.38
N ASP A 201 -13.53 18.63 5.87
CA ASP A 201 -14.95 18.93 6.11
C ASP A 201 -15.89 17.79 5.74
N GLY A 202 -15.57 17.04 4.66
CA GLY A 202 -16.34 15.87 4.24
C GLY A 202 -16.36 14.75 5.27
N VAL A 203 -15.27 14.56 6.02
CA VAL A 203 -15.18 13.61 7.15
C VAL A 203 -15.81 14.22 8.39
N LEU A 204 -15.44 15.47 8.74
CA LEU A 204 -15.90 16.16 9.94
C LEU A 204 -17.45 16.25 10.01
N SER A 205 -18.10 16.40 8.87
CA SER A 205 -19.56 16.43 8.77
C SER A 205 -20.26 15.10 9.10
N GLN A 206 -19.51 13.99 9.12
CA GLN A 206 -20.05 12.66 9.47
C GLN A 206 -19.88 12.35 10.97
N LEU A 207 -19.12 13.17 11.71
CA LEU A 207 -18.83 12.94 13.12
C LEU A 207 -19.93 13.49 14.01
N GLY A 208 -20.71 12.59 14.60
CA GLY A 208 -21.84 12.96 15.48
C GLY A 208 -21.42 13.35 16.89
N LEU A 209 -20.28 12.83 17.38
CA LEU A 209 -19.72 13.20 18.68
C LEU A 209 -18.51 14.11 18.48
N LYS A 210 -18.48 15.22 19.20
CA LYS A 210 -17.34 16.14 19.25
C LYS A 210 -16.97 16.42 20.71
N VAL A 211 -15.72 16.15 21.06
CA VAL A 211 -15.14 16.44 22.38
C VAL A 211 -13.95 17.35 22.15
N GLN A 212 -14.03 18.59 22.57
CA GLN A 212 -13.02 19.60 22.29
C GLN A 212 -12.45 20.17 23.59
N HIS A 213 -11.17 19.92 23.81
CA HIS A 213 -10.40 20.58 24.85
C HIS A 213 -10.03 22.02 24.49
N ALA A 214 -9.43 22.74 25.43
CA ALA A 214 -9.03 24.12 25.22
C ALA A 214 -8.15 24.32 23.99
N LEU A 215 -8.48 25.33 23.19
CA LEU A 215 -7.64 25.81 22.11
C LEU A 215 -6.88 27.05 22.52
N ARG A 216 -5.64 27.21 22.12
CA ARG A 216 -4.80 28.36 22.37
C ARG A 216 -4.40 29.03 21.06
N ALA A 217 -4.51 30.34 21.01
CA ALA A 217 -4.17 31.13 19.82
C ALA A 217 -2.89 31.95 20.06
N PHE A 218 -1.82 31.57 19.42
CA PHE A 218 -0.56 32.29 19.40
C PHE A 218 -0.39 33.11 18.12
N THR A 219 -1.03 32.73 17.04
CA THR A 219 -0.92 33.35 15.72
C THR A 219 -2.28 33.80 15.17
N ALA A 220 -2.26 34.60 14.11
CA ALA A 220 -3.48 34.95 13.38
C ALA A 220 -4.14 33.72 12.74
N LYS A 221 -3.36 32.72 12.33
CA LYS A 221 -3.85 31.45 11.80
C LYS A 221 -4.63 30.68 12.86
N ASP A 222 -4.11 30.61 14.10
CA ASP A 222 -4.78 29.93 15.22
C ASP A 222 -6.12 30.59 15.54
N ARG A 223 -6.16 31.94 15.59
CA ARG A 223 -7.41 32.69 15.81
C ARG A 223 -8.47 32.38 14.76
N LYS A 224 -8.05 32.21 13.48
CA LYS A 224 -8.95 31.81 12.39
C LYS A 224 -9.43 30.38 12.58
N ALA A 225 -8.55 29.47 12.95
CA ALA A 225 -8.89 28.06 13.21
C ALA A 225 -9.89 27.94 14.37
N ILE A 226 -9.69 28.65 15.48
CA ILE A 226 -10.61 28.66 16.61
C ILE A 226 -11.99 29.20 16.20
N LYS A 227 -12.03 30.27 15.39
CA LYS A 227 -13.31 30.79 14.87
C LYS A 227 -14.04 29.71 14.04
N LEU A 228 -13.37 29.09 13.10
CA LEU A 228 -13.96 28.03 12.27
C LEU A 228 -14.40 26.82 13.11
N THR A 229 -13.60 26.45 14.13
CA THR A 229 -13.97 25.39 15.08
C THR A 229 -15.25 25.74 15.83
N ALA A 230 -15.37 26.98 16.32
CA ALA A 230 -16.59 27.41 17.02
C ALA A 230 -17.83 27.38 16.15
N GLU A 231 -17.70 27.71 14.86
CA GLU A 231 -18.79 27.66 13.88
C GLU A 231 -19.28 26.23 13.57
N ASN A 232 -18.48 25.19 13.89
CA ASN A 232 -18.84 23.79 13.74
C ASN A 232 -19.67 23.22 14.91
N TYR A 233 -19.98 24.03 15.92
CA TYR A 233 -20.83 23.66 17.04
C TYR A 233 -22.21 24.32 16.93
N PRO A 234 -23.25 23.69 17.51
CA PRO A 234 -24.56 24.33 17.58
C PRO A 234 -24.51 25.61 18.42
N ASP A 235 -25.32 26.59 18.04
CA ASP A 235 -25.48 27.82 18.84
C ASP A 235 -25.95 27.49 20.26
N SER A 236 -25.34 28.12 21.22
CA SER A 236 -25.68 27.98 22.63
C SER A 236 -26.30 29.24 23.19
N LYS A 237 -27.35 29.07 23.98
CA LYS A 237 -27.94 30.19 24.74
C LYS A 237 -27.14 30.51 26.04
N TYR A 238 -26.23 29.59 26.41
CA TYR A 238 -25.51 29.61 27.70
C TYR A 238 -24.06 30.11 27.56
N TYR A 239 -23.48 29.94 26.36
CA TYR A 239 -22.07 30.21 26.12
C TYR A 239 -21.85 30.98 24.81
N ASP A 240 -20.89 31.87 24.80
CA ASP A 240 -20.15 32.20 23.58
C ASP A 240 -19.10 31.10 23.33
N THR A 241 -19.35 30.27 22.35
CA THR A 241 -18.56 29.07 22.07
C THR A 241 -17.09 29.42 21.87
N LYS A 242 -16.78 30.50 21.16
CA LYS A 242 -15.39 30.93 20.92
C LYS A 242 -14.68 31.30 22.22
N THR A 243 -15.35 32.02 23.09
CA THR A 243 -14.80 32.44 24.39
C THR A 243 -14.55 31.21 25.26
N VAL A 244 -15.51 30.29 25.34
CA VAL A 244 -15.36 29.08 26.15
C VAL A 244 -14.21 28.22 25.65
N LEU A 245 -14.11 27.96 24.32
CA LEU A 245 -13.01 27.20 23.73
C LEU A 245 -11.62 27.68 24.12
N THR A 246 -11.45 28.98 24.35
CA THR A 246 -10.17 29.56 24.73
C THR A 246 -9.95 29.64 26.24
N SER A 247 -11.02 29.50 27.05
CA SER A 247 -10.99 29.63 28.50
C SER A 247 -11.05 28.31 29.26
N LEU A 248 -11.35 27.19 28.60
CA LEU A 248 -11.37 25.85 29.23
C LEU A 248 -10.08 25.57 29.99
N GLY A 249 -10.21 24.97 31.17
CA GLY A 249 -9.12 24.50 32.02
C GLY A 249 -8.66 23.08 31.67
N ILE A 250 -7.71 22.59 32.47
CA ILE A 250 -7.22 21.20 32.35
C ILE A 250 -8.34 20.23 32.72
N GLY A 251 -8.59 19.22 31.89
CA GLY A 251 -9.66 18.24 32.10
C GLY A 251 -11.05 18.76 31.72
N GLU A 252 -11.21 20.00 31.32
CA GLU A 252 -12.47 20.52 30.82
C GLU A 252 -12.58 20.33 29.30
N ALA A 253 -13.80 20.15 28.82
CA ALA A 253 -14.10 20.05 27.41
C ALA A 253 -15.48 20.61 27.04
N LEU A 254 -15.61 21.05 25.80
CA LEU A 254 -16.91 21.21 25.14
C LEU A 254 -17.32 19.89 24.50
N VAL A 255 -18.53 19.44 24.80
CA VAL A 255 -19.08 18.19 24.28
C VAL A 255 -20.38 18.47 23.53
N SER A 256 -20.49 17.93 22.33
CA SER A 256 -21.72 17.87 21.54
C SER A 256 -21.84 16.47 20.95
N ALA A 257 -23.04 15.88 21.03
CA ALA A 257 -23.37 14.57 20.48
C ALA A 257 -24.63 14.65 19.64
N LEU A 258 -25.12 13.53 19.13
CA LEU A 258 -26.44 13.41 18.52
C LEU A 258 -27.42 12.77 19.49
N ASP A 259 -28.69 13.24 19.47
CA ASP A 259 -29.78 12.58 20.15
C ASP A 259 -30.27 11.36 19.35
N GLU A 260 -31.23 10.61 19.88
CA GLU A 260 -31.83 9.41 19.25
C GLU A 260 -32.43 9.69 17.87
N LYS A 261 -32.74 10.96 17.58
CA LYS A 261 -33.30 11.40 16.28
C LYS A 261 -32.21 11.95 15.34
N GLY A 262 -30.93 11.79 15.70
CA GLY A 262 -29.80 12.29 14.91
C GLY A 262 -29.62 13.82 14.93
N ARG A 263 -30.22 14.53 15.91
CA ARG A 263 -30.08 15.98 16.06
C ARG A 263 -28.97 16.32 17.04
N PRO A 264 -28.18 17.36 16.77
CA PRO A 264 -27.16 17.80 17.73
C PRO A 264 -27.75 18.10 19.12
N THR A 265 -27.15 17.54 20.16
CA THR A 265 -27.48 17.89 21.54
C THR A 265 -27.09 19.32 21.86
N PRO A 266 -27.68 19.95 22.90
CA PRO A 266 -27.16 21.23 23.41
C PRO A 266 -25.67 21.08 23.75
N LEU A 267 -24.91 22.13 23.43
CA LEU A 267 -23.48 22.19 23.74
C LEU A 267 -23.28 22.19 25.25
N ALA A 268 -22.42 21.29 25.76
CA ALA A 268 -22.10 21.19 27.18
C ALA A 268 -20.62 21.50 27.44
N ALA A 269 -20.36 22.50 28.29
CA ALA A 269 -19.05 22.70 28.88
C ALA A 269 -18.97 21.92 30.18
N THR A 270 -18.05 20.95 30.27
CA THR A 270 -18.01 20.00 31.38
C THR A 270 -16.60 19.58 31.77
N MET A 271 -16.45 19.19 33.03
CA MET A 271 -15.25 18.53 33.54
C MET A 271 -15.33 17.02 33.15
N LEU A 272 -14.30 16.55 32.50
CA LEU A 272 -14.18 15.12 32.17
C LEU A 272 -13.67 14.33 33.39
N ARG A 273 -14.04 13.06 33.46
CA ARG A 273 -13.48 12.13 34.43
C ARG A 273 -11.96 12.01 34.24
N ALA A 274 -11.22 12.02 35.34
CA ALA A 274 -9.78 11.75 35.30
C ALA A 274 -9.50 10.35 34.71
N PRO A 275 -8.45 10.20 33.86
CA PRO A 275 -8.04 8.91 33.37
C PRO A 275 -7.74 7.94 34.50
N MET A 276 -8.11 6.66 34.33
CA MET A 276 -7.78 5.59 35.29
C MET A 276 -6.41 4.95 34.99
N SER A 277 -5.69 5.48 34.03
CA SER A 277 -4.37 5.01 33.61
C SER A 277 -3.25 5.88 34.16
N ARG A 278 -2.05 5.33 34.18
CA ARG A 278 -0.82 6.09 34.52
C ARG A 278 -0.60 7.19 33.47
N MET A 279 -0.30 8.39 33.95
CA MET A 279 0.06 9.55 33.11
C MET A 279 1.56 9.53 32.78
N ASP A 280 2.04 8.46 32.17
CA ASP A 280 3.45 8.29 31.83
C ASP A 280 3.59 7.36 30.62
N VAL A 281 4.75 7.39 29.97
CA VAL A 281 5.07 6.45 28.87
C VAL A 281 5.42 5.08 29.40
N LEU A 282 5.14 4.05 28.62
CA LEU A 282 5.62 2.70 28.88
C LEU A 282 7.12 2.61 28.58
N THR A 283 7.86 1.96 29.48
CA THR A 283 9.25 1.58 29.22
C THR A 283 9.32 0.48 28.19
N GLN A 284 10.45 0.32 27.50
CA GLN A 284 10.64 -0.75 26.52
C GLN A 284 10.37 -2.14 27.15
N LYS A 285 10.83 -2.36 28.37
CA LYS A 285 10.61 -3.61 29.11
C LYS A 285 9.12 -3.91 29.37
N GLU A 286 8.32 -2.89 29.63
CA GLU A 286 6.87 -3.04 29.80
C GLU A 286 6.20 -3.40 28.47
N ILE A 287 6.64 -2.75 27.38
CA ILE A 287 6.16 -3.03 26.02
C ILE A 287 6.51 -4.47 25.63
N ASP A 288 7.76 -4.88 25.80
CA ASP A 288 8.22 -6.24 25.50
C ASP A 288 7.41 -7.27 26.30
N GLY A 289 7.21 -7.02 27.60
CA GLY A 289 6.41 -7.93 28.44
C GLY A 289 4.90 -7.97 28.07
N ILE A 290 4.36 -6.97 27.36
CA ILE A 290 3.02 -7.01 26.79
C ILE A 290 3.04 -7.84 25.50
N ASN A 291 4.02 -7.60 24.64
CA ASN A 291 4.17 -8.29 23.36
C ASN A 291 4.41 -9.80 23.55
N ASP A 292 5.24 -10.19 24.50
CA ASP A 292 5.56 -11.59 24.82
C ASP A 292 4.33 -12.41 25.26
N ARG A 293 3.28 -11.73 25.72
CA ARG A 293 2.01 -12.37 26.14
C ARG A 293 0.91 -12.26 25.08
N SER A 294 1.21 -11.64 23.95
CA SER A 294 0.21 -11.40 22.91
C SER A 294 0.23 -12.52 21.86
N GLU A 295 -0.85 -13.31 21.82
CA GLU A 295 -1.06 -14.32 20.76
C GLU A 295 -1.03 -13.72 19.35
N LEU A 296 -1.43 -12.44 19.22
CA LEU A 296 -1.41 -11.75 17.91
C LEU A 296 0.01 -11.40 17.48
N VAL A 297 0.89 -11.03 18.42
CA VAL A 297 2.30 -10.81 18.11
C VAL A 297 2.94 -12.10 17.63
N GLU A 298 2.69 -13.24 18.31
CA GLU A 298 3.16 -14.55 17.88
C GLU A 298 2.61 -14.91 16.49
N LYS A 299 1.28 -14.79 16.28
CA LYS A 299 0.60 -15.09 15.01
C LYS A 299 1.19 -14.31 13.82
N TYR A 300 1.52 -13.03 14.00
CA TYR A 300 1.95 -12.15 12.92
C TYR A 300 3.49 -11.96 12.81
N SER A 301 4.26 -12.49 13.76
CA SER A 301 5.73 -12.50 13.64
C SER A 301 6.25 -13.62 12.74
N GLU A 302 5.42 -14.63 12.44
CA GLU A 302 5.80 -15.73 11.55
C GLU A 302 5.82 -15.27 10.10
N ILE A 303 7.00 -15.28 9.49
CA ILE A 303 7.18 -14.92 8.08
C ILE A 303 6.68 -16.08 7.22
N SER A 304 5.71 -15.78 6.34
CA SER A 304 5.25 -16.72 5.31
C SER A 304 5.93 -16.37 3.99
N ASP A 305 6.66 -17.33 3.42
CA ASP A 305 7.33 -17.18 2.12
C ASP A 305 6.72 -18.20 1.13
N ARG A 306 5.67 -17.79 0.43
CA ARG A 306 5.05 -18.60 -0.63
C ARG A 306 5.60 -18.20 -1.98
N GLU A 307 5.56 -19.15 -2.94
CA GLU A 307 5.95 -18.89 -4.32
C GLU A 307 5.07 -17.78 -4.92
N SER A 308 5.68 -16.69 -5.27
CA SER A 308 5.02 -15.46 -5.76
C SER A 308 5.08 -15.32 -7.28
N ALA A 309 4.45 -14.28 -7.81
CA ALA A 309 4.50 -13.95 -9.23
C ALA A 309 5.95 -13.73 -9.72
N TYR A 310 6.84 -13.23 -8.87
CA TYR A 310 8.25 -13.01 -9.20
C TYR A 310 8.95 -14.32 -9.56
N GLU A 311 8.86 -15.33 -8.69
CA GLU A 311 9.48 -16.64 -8.90
C GLU A 311 8.87 -17.38 -10.09
N LEU A 312 7.54 -17.36 -10.20
CA LEU A 312 6.81 -18.01 -11.29
C LEU A 312 7.20 -17.42 -12.66
N LEU A 313 7.22 -16.10 -12.77
CA LEU A 313 7.63 -15.41 -14.00
C LEU A 313 9.11 -15.63 -14.31
N LYS A 314 9.97 -15.61 -13.30
CA LYS A 314 11.38 -15.92 -13.47
C LYS A 314 11.57 -17.32 -14.05
N LYS A 315 10.93 -18.32 -13.46
CA LYS A 315 10.96 -19.70 -13.99
C LYS A 315 10.42 -19.80 -15.43
N LYS A 316 9.35 -19.04 -15.75
CA LYS A 316 8.78 -19.00 -17.11
C LYS A 316 9.79 -18.43 -18.12
N ILE A 317 10.43 -17.33 -17.78
CA ILE A 317 11.44 -16.65 -18.61
C ILE A 317 12.68 -17.55 -18.80
N ASP A 318 13.19 -18.14 -17.73
CA ASP A 318 14.36 -19.00 -17.78
C ASP A 318 14.12 -20.23 -18.68
N LYS A 319 12.96 -20.87 -18.56
CA LYS A 319 12.55 -21.96 -19.45
C LYS A 319 12.45 -21.54 -20.93
N ALA A 320 11.92 -20.35 -21.19
CA ALA A 320 11.82 -19.82 -22.55
C ALA A 320 13.21 -19.56 -23.14
N ASN A 321 14.11 -18.95 -22.37
CA ASN A 321 15.50 -18.69 -22.78
C ASN A 321 16.27 -19.98 -23.04
N GLU A 322 16.11 -21.01 -22.21
CA GLU A 322 16.72 -22.32 -22.43
C GLU A 322 16.18 -22.99 -23.70
N ALA A 323 14.88 -22.90 -23.96
CA ALA A 323 14.27 -23.45 -25.16
C ALA A 323 14.81 -22.75 -26.42
N GLU A 324 14.89 -21.42 -26.41
CA GLU A 324 15.50 -20.66 -27.50
C GLU A 324 16.98 -20.99 -27.71
N ALA A 325 17.75 -21.13 -26.63
CA ALA A 325 19.17 -21.49 -26.72
C ALA A 325 19.34 -22.89 -27.34
N LYS A 326 18.52 -23.85 -26.94
CA LYS A 326 18.50 -25.22 -27.51
C LYS A 326 18.11 -25.20 -28.99
N GLU A 327 17.13 -24.38 -29.36
CA GLU A 327 16.71 -24.28 -30.78
C GLU A 327 17.78 -23.58 -31.64
N LYS A 328 18.41 -22.53 -31.16
CA LYS A 328 19.54 -21.85 -31.82
C LYS A 328 20.71 -22.81 -32.00
N ALA A 329 21.08 -23.56 -30.97
CA ALA A 329 22.13 -24.59 -31.08
C ALA A 329 21.79 -25.69 -32.04
N LYS A 330 20.50 -26.14 -32.09
CA LYS A 330 20.04 -27.15 -33.08
C LYS A 330 20.07 -26.61 -34.52
N LYS A 331 19.68 -25.35 -34.74
CA LYS A 331 19.77 -24.68 -36.06
C LYS A 331 21.22 -24.48 -36.50
N GLU A 332 22.14 -24.15 -35.59
CA GLU A 332 23.57 -24.02 -35.90
C GLU A 332 24.19 -25.38 -36.26
N ARG A 333 23.89 -26.44 -35.50
CA ARG A 333 24.31 -27.82 -35.81
C ARG A 333 23.78 -28.31 -37.17
N ALA A 334 22.51 -27.98 -37.49
CA ALA A 334 21.92 -28.32 -38.78
C ALA A 334 22.54 -27.53 -39.95
N LYS A 335 22.95 -26.29 -39.74
CA LYS A 335 23.70 -25.49 -40.71
C LYS A 335 25.11 -26.06 -40.94
N ALA A 336 25.82 -26.39 -39.84
CA ALA A 336 27.13 -27.02 -39.92
C ALA A 336 27.13 -28.38 -40.64
N SER A 337 26.12 -29.20 -40.42
CA SER A 337 25.97 -30.50 -41.10
C SER A 337 25.67 -30.34 -42.60
N LYS A 338 24.90 -29.30 -43.01
CA LYS A 338 24.64 -29.01 -44.43
C LYS A 338 25.86 -28.49 -45.16
N THR A 339 26.76 -27.78 -44.43
CA THR A 339 28.02 -27.27 -45.03
C THR A 339 29.03 -28.40 -45.22
N SER A 340 29.04 -29.42 -44.29
CA SER A 340 29.92 -30.57 -44.42
C SER A 340 29.46 -31.59 -45.49
N SER A 341 28.16 -31.64 -45.81
CA SER A 341 27.64 -32.51 -46.86
C SER A 341 27.88 -31.94 -48.29
N ARG A 342 28.03 -30.60 -48.40
CA ARG A 342 28.35 -29.98 -49.68
C ARG A 342 29.82 -30.12 -50.07
N SER A 343 30.72 -30.43 -49.15
CA SER A 343 32.15 -30.63 -49.42
C SER A 343 32.52 -32.04 -49.83
N LYS A 344 31.55 -33.01 -49.90
CA LYS A 344 31.84 -34.40 -50.31
C LYS A 344 31.50 -34.73 -51.78
N SER A 345 31.03 -33.76 -52.56
CA SER A 345 30.65 -34.00 -53.96
C SER A 345 31.58 -33.39 -55.03
N SER A 346 32.83 -33.04 -54.69
CA SER A 346 33.83 -32.62 -55.69
C SER A 346 35.21 -33.17 -55.32
N ARG A 347 35.40 -34.44 -55.64
CA ARG A 347 36.73 -35.05 -55.69
C ARG A 347 37.09 -35.26 -57.12
N SER A 348 37.77 -34.29 -57.72
CA SER A 348 38.84 -34.55 -58.73
C SER A 348 39.67 -33.31 -58.85
N THR A 349 40.99 -33.53 -58.80
CA THR A 349 42.15 -32.76 -59.26
C THR A 349 42.73 -31.61 -58.41
N GLN A 350 43.92 -31.97 -57.91
CA GLN A 350 45.19 -31.23 -57.83
C GLN A 350 45.38 -30.06 -56.84
N SER A 351 46.29 -30.39 -55.95
CA SER A 351 47.43 -29.60 -55.42
C SER A 351 47.30 -28.08 -55.43
N ALA A 352 47.35 -27.52 -54.29
CA ALA A 352 48.18 -26.41 -53.80
C ALA A 352 47.50 -25.66 -52.70
N GLY A 353 48.18 -25.52 -51.57
CA GLY A 353 47.96 -24.38 -50.71
C GLY A 353 47.47 -24.58 -49.31
N SER A 354 48.30 -25.14 -48.44
CA SER A 354 48.18 -25.15 -46.98
C SER A 354 48.38 -23.74 -46.36
N LYS A 355 47.85 -22.68 -47.00
CA LYS A 355 47.96 -21.27 -46.47
C LYS A 355 46.66 -20.57 -46.18
N ALA A 356 45.51 -21.24 -46.38
CA ALA A 356 44.21 -20.56 -46.19
C ALA A 356 43.52 -20.81 -44.82
N LEU A 357 44.03 -21.74 -43.99
CA LEU A 357 43.38 -22.14 -42.72
C LEU A 357 43.82 -21.30 -41.48
N ILE A 358 44.85 -20.45 -41.61
CA ILE A 358 45.33 -19.60 -40.49
C ILE A 358 44.72 -18.17 -40.55
N LYS A 359 44.10 -17.79 -41.67
CA LYS A 359 43.56 -16.43 -41.85
C LYS A 359 42.17 -16.20 -41.30
N VAL A 360 41.44 -17.23 -40.91
CA VAL A 360 40.05 -17.11 -40.34
C VAL A 360 40.06 -16.93 -38.82
N LEU A 361 41.13 -17.29 -38.13
CA LEU A 361 41.25 -17.18 -36.66
C LEU A 361 41.86 -15.85 -36.20
N THR A 362 42.25 -14.97 -37.10
CA THR A 362 42.84 -13.66 -36.75
C THR A 362 42.11 -12.46 -37.34
N SER A 363 40.82 -12.59 -37.66
CA SER A 363 40.02 -11.43 -38.06
C SER A 363 39.71 -10.54 -36.85
N ALA A 364 40.06 -9.27 -36.96
CA ALA A 364 39.91 -8.24 -35.95
C ALA A 364 38.47 -8.09 -35.40
N THR A 365 37.48 -8.73 -36.05
CA THR A 365 36.07 -8.73 -35.66
C THR A 365 35.75 -9.69 -34.55
N VAL A 366 36.48 -10.83 -34.44
CA VAL A 366 36.27 -11.82 -33.34
C VAL A 366 36.94 -11.32 -32.05
N ILE A 367 38.08 -10.67 -32.17
CA ILE A 367 38.83 -10.08 -31.02
C ILE A 367 38.05 -8.89 -30.41
N ARG A 368 37.35 -8.08 -31.19
CA ARG A 368 36.53 -6.97 -30.71
C ARG A 368 35.22 -7.45 -30.01
N GLY A 369 34.67 -8.61 -30.37
CA GLY A 369 33.48 -9.15 -29.75
C GLY A 369 33.72 -9.67 -28.30
N VAL A 370 34.87 -10.28 -28.05
CA VAL A 370 35.20 -10.87 -26.76
C VAL A 370 35.62 -9.81 -25.73
N PHE A 371 36.37 -8.79 -26.16
CA PHE A 371 36.79 -7.67 -25.29
C PHE A 371 35.67 -6.67 -24.99
N GLY A 372 34.64 -6.59 -25.85
CA GLY A 372 33.47 -5.74 -25.64
C GLY A 372 32.53 -6.26 -24.53
N ILE A 373 32.54 -7.57 -24.28
CA ILE A 373 31.74 -8.21 -23.24
C ILE A 373 32.43 -8.14 -21.87
N LEU A 374 33.76 -8.28 -21.81
CA LEU A 374 34.52 -8.17 -20.56
C LEU A 374 34.60 -6.72 -20.02
N GLY A 375 34.57 -5.71 -20.89
CA GLY A 375 34.61 -4.29 -20.50
C GLY A 375 33.28 -3.76 -19.90
N LYS A 376 32.18 -4.50 -20.02
CA LYS A 376 30.88 -4.17 -19.41
C LYS A 376 30.60 -4.88 -18.08
N MET A 377 31.45 -5.82 -17.68
CA MET A 377 31.34 -6.50 -16.39
C MET A 377 32.22 -5.90 -15.27
N LEU A 378 32.99 -4.84 -15.58
CA LEU A 378 33.92 -4.18 -14.65
C LEU A 378 33.68 -2.65 -14.58
N LYS A 379 32.42 -2.24 -14.68
CA LYS A 379 32.02 -0.89 -14.25
C LYS A 379 30.75 -0.95 -13.45
#